data_b7f82d946a2274cf1faf1c42687a1c89
#
_entry.id   b7f82d946a2274cf1faf1c42687a1c89
#
_cell.length_a   1.000
_cell.length_b   1.000
_cell.length_c   1.000
_cell.angle_alpha   90.00
_cell.angle_beta   90.00
_cell.angle_gamma   90.00
#
_symmetry.space_group_name_H-M   'P 1'
#
loop_
_entity.id
_entity.type
_entity.pdbx_description
1 polymer ?
#
loop_
_entity_poly.entity_id
_entity_poly.type
_entity_poly.pdbx_seq_one_letter_code
_entity_poly.pdbx_strand_id
1 'polypeptide(L)'
;AKLGKKTAFIGKVGRDLFGDMLRDTLRAVHVGDQGLMVDETANTTLAFVQLSPEGDRDFSFYRNPGADTRLSFAETDLSIVEECKLLCFGSLLLTAEPSRSAVHQLVDHARALGKITAYDPNWRPPLWKGREAEGVAQMKSLVPKADIMKISGEELELLTGKEVVEEGAWALLEQGVSLVVVTLGARGCKAFAPGLTL
;
A
#
# COMPACT_ATOMS: atom_id res chain seq x y z
N ALA A 1 2.12 15.83 2.98
CA ALA A 1 3.01 16.80 3.60
C ALA A 1 3.74 17.67 2.55
N LYS A 2 4.70 17.15 1.77
CA LYS A 2 5.53 17.97 0.85
C LYS A 2 4.75 18.81 -0.18
N LEU A 3 3.54 18.40 -0.56
CA LEU A 3 2.64 19.13 -1.45
C LEU A 3 1.64 20.03 -0.69
N GLY A 4 1.92 20.37 0.57
CA GLY A 4 1.08 21.24 1.38
C GLY A 4 -0.23 20.60 1.88
N LYS A 5 -0.37 19.28 1.81
CA LYS A 5 -1.56 18.59 2.31
C LYS A 5 -1.32 18.08 3.73
N LYS A 6 -2.36 18.15 4.58
CA LYS A 6 -2.37 17.50 5.90
C LYS A 6 -2.40 15.99 5.68
N THR A 7 -1.45 15.27 6.26
CA THR A 7 -1.28 13.82 6.11
C THR A 7 -1.01 13.19 7.47
N ALA A 8 -1.47 11.94 7.66
CA ALA A 8 -1.15 11.12 8.81
C ALA A 8 -0.77 9.71 8.34
N PHE A 9 -0.05 8.97 9.16
CA PHE A 9 0.39 7.62 8.89
C PHE A 9 -0.22 6.65 9.91
N ILE A 10 -0.75 5.54 9.42
CA ILE A 10 -1.20 4.40 10.24
C ILE A 10 -0.24 3.25 9.98
N GLY A 11 0.35 2.71 11.03
CA GLY A 11 1.31 1.62 10.93
C GLY A 11 1.82 1.18 12.30
N LYS A 12 2.76 0.23 12.30
CA LYS A 12 3.33 -0.30 13.53
C LYS A 12 4.83 -0.53 13.38
N VAL A 13 5.59 -0.09 14.37
CA VAL A 13 7.05 -0.24 14.47
C VAL A 13 7.40 -0.96 15.77
N GLY A 14 8.61 -1.48 15.88
CA GLY A 14 9.12 -2.03 17.12
C GLY A 14 9.55 -0.93 18.10
N ARG A 15 9.68 -1.31 19.38
CA ARG A 15 10.35 -0.47 20.38
C ARG A 15 11.86 -0.60 20.23
N ASP A 16 12.38 -0.01 19.18
CA ASP A 16 13.80 -0.06 18.83
C ASP A 16 14.25 1.24 18.15
N LEU A 17 15.56 1.38 17.95
CA LEU A 17 16.18 2.55 17.34
C LEU A 17 15.57 2.89 15.97
N PHE A 18 15.17 1.89 15.18
CA PHE A 18 14.60 2.10 13.85
C PHE A 18 13.17 2.61 13.94
N GLY A 19 12.38 2.14 14.93
CA GLY A 19 11.05 2.66 15.22
C GLY A 19 11.08 4.12 15.61
N ASP A 20 12.02 4.50 16.49
CA ASP A 20 12.22 5.89 16.90
C ASP A 20 12.63 6.76 15.70
N MET A 21 13.60 6.31 14.90
CA MET A 21 14.05 7.00 13.70
C MET A 21 12.90 7.24 12.70
N LEU A 22 12.03 6.24 12.49
CA LEU A 22 10.88 6.38 11.60
C LEU A 22 9.86 7.39 12.12
N ARG A 23 9.57 7.37 13.43
CA ARG A 23 8.70 8.36 14.09
C ARG A 23 9.23 9.76 13.92
N ASP A 24 10.52 9.96 14.21
CA ASP A 24 11.17 11.27 14.08
C ASP A 24 11.18 11.73 12.62
N THR A 25 11.35 10.82 11.67
CA THR A 25 11.26 11.12 10.24
C THR A 25 9.87 11.61 9.86
N LEU A 26 8.79 10.95 10.33
CA LEU A 26 7.41 11.41 10.07
C LEU A 26 7.20 12.83 10.59
N ARG A 27 7.64 13.11 11.82
CA ARG A 27 7.55 14.44 12.46
C ARG A 27 8.33 15.49 11.68
N ALA A 28 9.57 15.19 11.29
CA ALA A 28 10.43 16.11 10.54
C ALA A 28 9.84 16.53 9.19
N VAL A 29 9.03 15.66 8.55
CA VAL A 29 8.35 15.97 7.28
C VAL A 29 6.88 16.37 7.46
N HIS A 30 6.46 16.65 8.69
CA HIS A 30 5.10 17.09 9.06
C HIS A 30 4.00 16.08 8.64
N VAL A 31 4.27 14.79 8.79
CA VAL A 31 3.27 13.70 8.73
C VAL A 31 2.82 13.38 10.14
N GLY A 32 1.53 13.40 10.41
CA GLY A 32 0.98 13.01 11.71
C GLY A 32 1.35 11.57 12.06
N ASP A 33 1.91 11.37 13.27
CA ASP A 33 2.40 10.08 13.76
C ASP A 33 1.51 9.47 14.86
N GLN A 34 0.34 10.05 15.12
CA GLN A 34 -0.62 9.55 16.11
C GLN A 34 -1.12 8.13 15.82
N GLY A 35 -1.11 7.73 14.53
CA GLY A 35 -1.45 6.36 14.09
C GLY A 35 -0.24 5.41 14.02
N LEU A 36 0.95 5.82 14.47
CA LEU A 36 2.12 4.95 14.51
C LEU A 36 2.20 4.23 15.86
N MET A 37 1.69 2.99 15.90
CA MET A 37 1.75 2.13 17.07
C MET A 37 3.16 1.57 17.30
N VAL A 38 3.43 1.13 18.54
CA VAL A 38 4.70 0.48 18.94
C VAL A 38 4.41 -0.94 19.40
N ASP A 39 5.13 -1.90 18.85
CA ASP A 39 5.14 -3.29 19.34
C ASP A 39 6.29 -3.45 20.34
N GLU A 40 5.96 -3.99 21.53
CA GLU A 40 6.94 -4.18 22.61
C GLU A 40 7.83 -5.41 22.41
N THR A 41 7.47 -6.31 21.48
CA THR A 41 8.08 -7.64 21.38
C THR A 41 8.58 -7.98 19.97
N ALA A 42 8.09 -7.31 18.94
CA ALA A 42 8.56 -7.48 17.57
C ALA A 42 9.40 -6.28 17.12
N ASN A 43 10.44 -6.54 16.37
CA ASN A 43 11.32 -5.50 15.84
C ASN A 43 10.69 -4.76 14.67
N THR A 44 11.13 -3.53 14.46
CA THR A 44 10.84 -2.79 13.23
C THR A 44 11.33 -3.58 12.02
N THR A 45 10.48 -3.74 11.01
CA THR A 45 10.85 -4.36 9.74
C THR A 45 11.93 -3.53 9.05
N LEU A 46 12.99 -4.20 8.61
CA LEU A 46 14.04 -3.58 7.79
C LEU A 46 13.97 -4.11 6.36
N ALA A 47 14.12 -3.22 5.41
CA ALA A 47 14.25 -3.55 4.00
C ALA A 47 15.58 -3.01 3.48
N PHE A 48 16.45 -3.91 3.05
CA PHE A 48 17.69 -3.56 2.39
C PHE A 48 17.47 -3.55 0.89
N VAL A 49 17.91 -2.48 0.25
CA VAL A 49 17.77 -2.29 -1.20
C VAL A 49 19.15 -2.36 -1.82
N GLN A 50 19.34 -3.33 -2.70
CA GLN A 50 20.51 -3.41 -3.57
C GLN A 50 20.13 -2.85 -4.94
N LEU A 51 20.96 -1.96 -5.46
CA LEU A 51 20.81 -1.42 -6.81
C LEU A 51 21.72 -2.20 -7.75
N SER A 52 21.19 -2.69 -8.87
CA SER A 52 21.99 -3.21 -9.96
C SER A 52 22.69 -2.07 -10.72
N PRO A 53 23.72 -2.36 -11.51
CA PRO A 53 24.32 -1.35 -12.41
C PRO A 53 23.32 -0.73 -13.39
N GLU A 54 22.29 -1.47 -13.75
CA GLU A 54 21.21 -1.06 -14.65
C GLU A 54 20.12 -0.24 -13.93
N GLY A 55 20.20 -0.11 -12.59
CA GLY A 55 19.27 0.66 -11.76
C GLY A 55 18.07 -0.13 -11.24
N ASP A 56 18.04 -1.43 -11.47
CA ASP A 56 17.03 -2.31 -10.88
C ASP A 56 17.24 -2.46 -9.37
N ARG A 57 16.13 -2.68 -8.67
CA ARG A 57 16.11 -2.77 -7.21
C ARG A 57 15.81 -4.19 -6.77
N ASP A 58 16.74 -4.79 -6.04
CA ASP A 58 16.51 -6.02 -5.31
C ASP A 58 16.29 -5.73 -3.82
N PHE A 59 15.37 -6.48 -3.19
CA PHE A 59 14.94 -6.25 -1.82
C PHE A 59 15.22 -7.46 -0.94
N SER A 60 15.89 -7.25 0.18
CA SER A 60 16.02 -8.20 1.27
C SER A 60 15.28 -7.69 2.50
N PHE A 61 14.31 -8.46 2.99
CA PHE A 61 13.48 -8.10 4.14
C PHE A 61 13.89 -8.85 5.40
N TYR A 62 14.14 -8.12 6.48
CA TYR A 62 14.26 -8.65 7.84
C TYR A 62 12.93 -8.36 8.57
N ARG A 63 12.02 -9.33 8.47
CA ARG A 63 10.60 -9.20 8.85
C ARG A 63 10.06 -10.48 9.49
N ASN A 64 10.82 -11.11 10.41
CA ASN A 64 10.40 -12.38 11.01
C ASN A 64 10.61 -12.42 12.54
N PRO A 65 9.58 -12.04 13.33
CA PRO A 65 8.40 -11.26 12.96
C PRO A 65 8.71 -9.77 12.83
N GLY A 66 8.09 -9.08 11.88
CA GLY A 66 8.13 -7.62 11.80
C GLY A 66 6.95 -7.00 12.57
N ALA A 67 7.18 -5.90 13.28
CA ALA A 67 6.14 -5.21 14.03
C ALA A 67 4.94 -4.81 13.15
N ASP A 68 5.19 -4.40 11.92
CA ASP A 68 4.16 -4.02 10.96
C ASP A 68 3.16 -5.14 10.65
N THR A 69 3.60 -6.42 10.67
CA THR A 69 2.71 -7.56 10.47
C THR A 69 1.76 -7.81 11.64
N ARG A 70 2.00 -7.15 12.76
CA ARG A 70 1.18 -7.26 13.98
C ARG A 70 0.21 -6.10 14.17
N LEU A 71 0.11 -5.21 13.18
CA LEU A 71 -0.92 -4.18 13.19
C LEU A 71 -2.30 -4.82 13.26
N SER A 72 -3.12 -4.42 14.23
CA SER A 72 -4.50 -4.87 14.35
C SER A 72 -5.47 -3.70 14.22
N PHE A 73 -6.67 -3.96 13.72
CA PHE A 73 -7.71 -2.95 13.59
C PHE A 73 -8.11 -2.38 14.96
N ALA A 74 -8.17 -3.25 15.98
CA ALA A 74 -8.62 -2.87 17.32
C ALA A 74 -7.73 -1.85 18.03
N GLU A 75 -6.43 -1.77 17.67
CA GLU A 75 -5.49 -0.81 18.26
C GLU A 75 -5.38 0.49 17.44
N THR A 76 -6.02 0.55 16.27
CA THR A 76 -5.91 1.72 15.39
C THR A 76 -6.79 2.85 15.88
N ASP A 77 -6.25 4.06 15.92
CA ASP A 77 -7.03 5.28 16.14
C ASP A 77 -7.87 5.60 14.88
N LEU A 78 -9.15 5.23 14.92
CA LEU A 78 -10.07 5.40 13.82
C LEU A 78 -10.41 6.87 13.52
N SER A 79 -10.18 7.79 14.46
CA SER A 79 -10.38 9.22 14.22
C SER A 79 -9.57 9.74 13.04
N ILE A 80 -8.40 9.14 12.80
CA ILE A 80 -7.54 9.46 11.63
C ILE A 80 -8.29 9.17 10.32
N VAL A 81 -9.01 8.04 10.27
CA VAL A 81 -9.79 7.66 9.09
C VAL A 81 -11.07 8.51 8.99
N GLU A 82 -11.71 8.81 10.11
CA GLU A 82 -12.91 9.64 10.18
C GLU A 82 -12.65 11.08 9.70
N GLU A 83 -11.48 11.63 10.04
CA GLU A 83 -11.08 13.00 9.64
C GLU A 83 -10.48 13.07 8.22
N CYS A 84 -10.01 11.96 7.65
CA CYS A 84 -9.40 11.99 6.33
C CYS A 84 -10.43 12.17 5.21
N LYS A 85 -9.98 12.69 4.06
CA LYS A 85 -10.75 12.71 2.81
C LYS A 85 -10.41 11.52 1.92
N LEU A 86 -9.20 11.00 2.08
CA LEU A 86 -8.65 9.94 1.26
C LEU A 86 -7.78 9.02 2.12
N LEU A 87 -8.03 7.72 2.03
CA LEU A 87 -7.22 6.66 2.60
C LEU A 87 -6.36 6.03 1.50
N CYS A 88 -5.01 6.13 1.65
CA CYS A 88 -4.07 5.40 0.79
C CYS A 88 -3.69 4.09 1.47
N PHE A 89 -3.65 2.98 0.73
CA PHE A 89 -3.24 1.68 1.23
C PHE A 89 -2.49 0.87 0.16
N GLY A 90 -1.81 -0.18 0.59
CA GLY A 90 -1.04 -1.08 -0.27
C GLY A 90 -1.14 -2.53 0.16
N SER A 91 -0.36 -3.42 -0.48
CA SER A 91 -0.42 -4.86 -0.24
C SER A 91 0.60 -5.40 0.77
N LEU A 92 1.57 -4.60 1.20
CA LEU A 92 2.67 -5.10 2.04
C LEU A 92 2.21 -5.70 3.37
N LEU A 93 1.12 -5.18 3.93
CA LEU A 93 0.52 -5.69 5.17
C LEU A 93 -0.38 -6.91 4.97
N LEU A 94 -0.66 -7.31 3.72
CA LEU A 94 -1.50 -8.50 3.43
C LEU A 94 -0.77 -9.82 3.61
N THR A 95 0.53 -9.79 3.87
CA THR A 95 1.41 -10.97 3.94
C THR A 95 1.17 -11.85 5.16
N ALA A 96 0.58 -11.32 6.22
CA ALA A 96 0.36 -12.02 7.49
C ALA A 96 -0.86 -11.47 8.25
N GLU A 97 -1.38 -12.27 9.19
CA GLU A 97 -2.33 -11.82 10.19
C GLU A 97 -1.58 -11.29 11.44
N PRO A 98 -2.17 -10.32 12.17
CA PRO A 98 -3.48 -9.69 12.00
C PRO A 98 -3.51 -8.52 11.01
N SER A 99 -2.36 -8.10 10.46
CA SER A 99 -2.25 -6.90 9.62
C SER A 99 -3.08 -6.99 8.32
N ARG A 100 -3.21 -8.19 7.73
CA ARG A 100 -4.10 -8.43 6.58
C ARG A 100 -5.54 -8.04 6.91
N SER A 101 -6.08 -8.62 7.97
CA SER A 101 -7.44 -8.31 8.43
C SER A 101 -7.61 -6.84 8.79
N ALA A 102 -6.59 -6.21 9.40
CA ALA A 102 -6.60 -4.80 9.72
C ALA A 102 -6.72 -3.91 8.47
N VAL A 103 -5.97 -4.21 7.41
CA VAL A 103 -6.08 -3.46 6.14
C VAL A 103 -7.49 -3.56 5.57
N HIS A 104 -8.04 -4.78 5.48
CA HIS A 104 -9.40 -4.97 4.96
C HIS A 104 -10.43 -4.18 5.77
N GLN A 105 -10.36 -4.24 7.10
CA GLN A 105 -11.29 -3.54 7.99
C GLN A 105 -11.14 -2.02 7.92
N LEU A 106 -9.90 -1.49 7.82
CA LEU A 106 -9.66 -0.06 7.65
C LEU A 106 -10.21 0.47 6.32
N VAL A 107 -10.01 -0.27 5.23
CA VAL A 107 -10.54 0.10 3.91
C VAL A 107 -12.08 0.05 3.92
N ASP A 108 -12.67 -1.00 4.49
CA ASP A 108 -14.13 -1.11 4.60
C ASP A 108 -14.73 -0.01 5.47
N HIS A 109 -14.07 0.35 6.58
CA HIS A 109 -14.46 1.45 7.45
C HIS A 109 -14.42 2.80 6.71
N ALA A 110 -13.32 3.08 5.99
CA ALA A 110 -13.20 4.30 5.18
C ALA A 110 -14.30 4.39 4.12
N ARG A 111 -14.58 3.30 3.42
CA ARG A 111 -15.66 3.23 2.42
C ARG A 111 -17.03 3.44 3.01
N ALA A 112 -17.32 2.85 4.18
CA ALA A 112 -18.57 3.06 4.89
C ALA A 112 -18.80 4.54 5.29
N LEU A 113 -17.71 5.28 5.51
CA LEU A 113 -17.73 6.72 5.78
C LEU A 113 -17.72 7.59 4.51
N GLY A 114 -17.78 7.00 3.31
CA GLY A 114 -17.74 7.72 2.04
C GLY A 114 -16.38 8.37 1.73
N LYS A 115 -15.29 7.86 2.30
CA LYS A 115 -13.93 8.35 2.01
C LYS A 115 -13.46 7.81 0.67
N ILE A 116 -12.65 8.60 -0.03
CA ILE A 116 -11.96 8.14 -1.24
C ILE A 116 -10.89 7.14 -0.83
N THR A 117 -10.80 6.03 -1.54
CA THR A 117 -9.80 4.98 -1.32
C THR A 117 -8.80 4.94 -2.47
N ALA A 118 -7.50 5.01 -2.17
CA ALA A 118 -6.43 4.96 -3.16
C ALA A 118 -5.52 3.76 -2.89
N TYR A 119 -5.38 2.89 -3.87
CA TYR A 119 -4.66 1.64 -3.79
C TYR A 119 -3.39 1.64 -4.66
N ASP A 120 -2.25 1.33 -4.05
CA ASP A 120 -0.99 1.00 -4.72
C ASP A 120 -0.63 -0.45 -4.35
N PRO A 121 -0.82 -1.45 -5.24
CA PRO A 121 -0.51 -2.85 -4.93
C PRO A 121 0.91 -3.03 -4.42
N ASN A 122 1.86 -2.35 -5.03
CA ASN A 122 3.27 -2.32 -4.63
C ASN A 122 3.84 -3.74 -4.42
N TRP A 123 3.67 -4.59 -5.42
CA TRP A 123 4.07 -5.99 -5.39
C TRP A 123 5.53 -6.18 -5.03
N ARG A 124 5.80 -7.07 -4.08
CA ARG A 124 7.16 -7.44 -3.66
C ARG A 124 7.27 -8.96 -3.59
N PRO A 125 7.71 -9.62 -4.69
CA PRO A 125 7.83 -11.07 -4.75
C PRO A 125 8.55 -11.69 -3.54
N PRO A 126 9.66 -11.12 -3.01
CA PRO A 126 10.36 -11.73 -1.87
C PRO A 126 9.49 -11.91 -0.61
N LEU A 127 8.46 -11.09 -0.41
CA LEU A 127 7.53 -11.21 0.73
C LEU A 127 6.51 -12.34 0.57
N TRP A 128 6.36 -12.85 -0.64
CA TRP A 128 5.38 -13.89 -0.98
C TRP A 128 6.02 -15.20 -1.44
N LYS A 129 7.34 -15.33 -1.29
CA LYS A 129 8.09 -16.48 -1.78
C LYS A 129 7.43 -17.81 -1.36
N GLY A 130 7.06 -18.62 -2.37
CA GLY A 130 6.32 -19.88 -2.20
C GLY A 130 4.83 -19.72 -1.91
N ARG A 131 4.30 -18.48 -1.93
CA ARG A 131 2.88 -18.15 -1.75
C ARG A 131 2.41 -17.08 -2.75
N GLU A 132 3.02 -17.03 -3.93
CA GLU A 132 2.79 -15.97 -4.92
C GLU A 132 1.32 -15.93 -5.36
N ALA A 133 0.71 -17.09 -5.58
CA ALA A 133 -0.71 -17.19 -5.95
C ALA A 133 -1.63 -16.63 -4.85
N GLU A 134 -1.31 -16.86 -3.57
CA GLU A 134 -2.02 -16.26 -2.43
C GLU A 134 -1.86 -14.72 -2.47
N GLY A 135 -0.64 -14.24 -2.68
CA GLY A 135 -0.36 -12.81 -2.76
C GLY A 135 -1.17 -12.10 -3.85
N VAL A 136 -1.21 -12.68 -5.04
CA VAL A 136 -2.03 -12.17 -6.16
C VAL A 136 -3.52 -12.19 -5.79
N ALA A 137 -4.01 -13.26 -5.18
CA ALA A 137 -5.41 -13.33 -4.75
C ALA A 137 -5.75 -12.27 -3.70
N GLN A 138 -4.86 -12.04 -2.73
CA GLN A 138 -5.02 -10.97 -1.73
C GLN A 138 -5.04 -9.59 -2.38
N MET A 139 -4.13 -9.30 -3.31
CA MET A 139 -4.14 -8.03 -4.02
C MET A 139 -5.42 -7.83 -4.83
N LYS A 140 -5.88 -8.87 -5.56
CA LYS A 140 -7.13 -8.81 -6.34
C LYS A 140 -8.35 -8.53 -5.47
N SER A 141 -8.40 -9.04 -4.24
CA SER A 141 -9.53 -8.84 -3.33
C SER A 141 -9.76 -7.38 -2.92
N LEU A 142 -8.72 -6.53 -3.04
CA LEU A 142 -8.80 -5.11 -2.71
C LEU A 142 -9.13 -4.22 -3.93
N VAL A 143 -9.03 -4.73 -5.16
CA VAL A 143 -9.34 -3.96 -6.39
C VAL A 143 -10.75 -3.36 -6.35
N PRO A 144 -11.84 -4.12 -6.04
CA PRO A 144 -13.19 -3.56 -6.02
C PRO A 144 -13.44 -2.56 -4.88
N LYS A 145 -12.46 -2.41 -3.97
CA LYS A 145 -12.53 -1.48 -2.83
C LYS A 145 -11.77 -0.18 -3.09
N ALA A 146 -11.14 -0.03 -4.25
CA ALA A 146 -10.36 1.14 -4.62
C ALA A 146 -11.13 2.07 -5.56
N ASP A 147 -11.18 3.35 -5.23
CA ASP A 147 -11.67 4.39 -6.15
C ASP A 147 -10.55 4.83 -7.10
N ILE A 148 -9.31 4.86 -6.61
CA ILE A 148 -8.12 5.23 -7.38
C ILE A 148 -7.11 4.09 -7.28
N MET A 149 -6.55 3.67 -8.40
CA MET A 149 -5.40 2.76 -8.42
C MET A 149 -4.19 3.41 -9.10
N LYS A 150 -3.05 3.37 -8.42
CA LYS A 150 -1.74 3.60 -9.04
C LYS A 150 -1.06 2.24 -9.15
N ILE A 151 -0.65 1.84 -10.34
CA ILE A 151 -0.14 0.49 -10.63
C ILE A 151 0.99 0.55 -11.66
N SER A 152 1.98 -0.33 -11.58
CA SER A 152 2.97 -0.51 -12.64
C SER A 152 2.40 -1.36 -13.79
N GLY A 153 3.04 -1.33 -14.97
CA GLY A 153 2.64 -2.18 -16.09
C GLY A 153 2.72 -3.68 -15.75
N GLU A 154 3.77 -4.09 -15.03
CA GLU A 154 3.97 -5.48 -14.59
C GLU A 154 2.88 -5.92 -13.58
N GLU A 155 2.54 -5.06 -12.62
CA GLU A 155 1.48 -5.33 -11.67
C GLU A 155 0.11 -5.37 -12.34
N LEU A 156 -0.12 -4.53 -13.35
CA LEU A 156 -1.34 -4.52 -14.14
C LEU A 156 -1.55 -5.86 -14.85
N GLU A 157 -0.52 -6.36 -15.53
CA GLU A 157 -0.53 -7.67 -16.17
C GLU A 157 -0.77 -8.78 -15.13
N LEU A 158 -0.06 -8.75 -14.00
CA LEU A 158 -0.21 -9.71 -12.91
C LEU A 158 -1.65 -9.77 -12.36
N LEU A 159 -2.31 -8.62 -12.21
CA LEU A 159 -3.66 -8.55 -11.66
C LEU A 159 -4.75 -8.82 -12.68
N THR A 160 -4.55 -8.47 -13.94
CA THR A 160 -5.59 -8.56 -14.99
C THR A 160 -5.37 -9.69 -15.98
N GLY A 161 -4.13 -10.17 -16.13
CA GLY A 161 -3.73 -11.11 -17.19
C GLY A 161 -3.68 -10.46 -18.58
N LYS A 162 -3.66 -9.12 -18.66
CA LYS A 162 -3.62 -8.36 -19.89
C LYS A 162 -2.24 -7.75 -20.11
N GLU A 163 -1.61 -8.04 -21.23
CA GLU A 163 -0.31 -7.47 -21.62
C GLU A 163 -0.44 -6.03 -22.12
N VAL A 164 -1.58 -5.71 -22.75
CA VAL A 164 -1.86 -4.37 -23.29
C VAL A 164 -2.35 -3.46 -22.16
N VAL A 165 -1.63 -2.36 -21.96
CA VAL A 165 -1.89 -1.42 -20.83
C VAL A 165 -3.33 -0.91 -20.85
N GLU A 166 -3.84 -0.54 -22.01
CA GLU A 166 -5.21 -0.05 -22.18
C GLU A 166 -6.25 -1.11 -21.77
N GLU A 167 -6.09 -2.34 -22.24
CA GLU A 167 -7.01 -3.44 -21.91
C GLU A 167 -6.98 -3.76 -20.39
N GLY A 168 -5.78 -3.78 -19.79
CA GLY A 168 -5.63 -3.99 -18.36
C GLY A 168 -6.27 -2.88 -17.53
N ALA A 169 -6.05 -1.63 -17.93
CA ALA A 169 -6.65 -0.49 -17.25
C ALA A 169 -8.19 -0.51 -17.32
N TRP A 170 -8.75 -0.81 -18.50
CA TRP A 170 -10.19 -0.96 -18.65
C TRP A 170 -10.77 -2.11 -17.83
N ALA A 171 -10.06 -3.24 -17.74
CA ALA A 171 -10.47 -4.37 -16.91
C ALA A 171 -10.51 -4.02 -15.39
N LEU A 172 -9.69 -3.08 -14.92
CA LEU A 172 -9.76 -2.56 -13.55
C LEU A 172 -10.93 -1.56 -13.37
N LEU A 173 -11.16 -0.69 -14.36
CA LEU A 173 -12.31 0.23 -14.35
C LEU A 173 -13.63 -0.54 -14.31
N GLU A 174 -13.75 -1.64 -15.05
CA GLU A 174 -14.92 -2.53 -15.05
C GLU A 174 -15.16 -3.19 -13.67
N GLN A 175 -14.13 -3.33 -12.84
CA GLN A 175 -14.24 -3.81 -11.46
C GLN A 175 -14.66 -2.72 -10.46
N GLY A 176 -14.93 -1.49 -10.93
CA GLY A 176 -15.43 -0.40 -10.09
C GLY A 176 -14.40 0.65 -9.72
N VAL A 177 -13.14 0.52 -10.16
CA VAL A 177 -12.14 1.59 -9.98
C VAL A 177 -12.54 2.80 -10.82
N SER A 178 -12.48 4.00 -10.26
CA SER A 178 -12.88 5.23 -10.97
C SER A 178 -11.71 5.88 -11.73
N LEU A 179 -10.48 5.68 -11.27
CA LEU A 179 -9.26 6.21 -11.89
C LEU A 179 -8.13 5.21 -11.76
N VAL A 180 -7.55 4.80 -12.89
CA VAL A 180 -6.36 3.96 -12.95
C VAL A 180 -5.19 4.77 -13.50
N VAL A 181 -4.08 4.83 -12.76
CA VAL A 181 -2.82 5.46 -13.19
C VAL A 181 -1.77 4.38 -13.35
N VAL A 182 -1.39 4.09 -14.59
CA VAL A 182 -0.38 3.08 -14.90
C VAL A 182 0.97 3.74 -15.10
N THR A 183 1.95 3.40 -14.25
CA THR A 183 3.33 3.88 -14.37
C THR A 183 4.15 3.02 -15.33
N LEU A 184 4.92 3.67 -16.21
CA LEU A 184 5.67 3.06 -17.30
C LEU A 184 7.18 3.31 -17.20
N GLY A 185 7.69 3.48 -15.98
CA GLY A 185 9.09 3.79 -15.71
C GLY A 185 9.51 5.12 -16.36
N ALA A 186 10.60 5.12 -17.09
CA ALA A 186 11.12 6.32 -17.76
C ALA A 186 10.18 6.87 -18.87
N ARG A 187 9.18 6.10 -19.30
CA ARG A 187 8.17 6.54 -20.29
C ARG A 187 7.01 7.33 -19.66
N GLY A 188 7.07 7.60 -18.35
CA GLY A 188 6.05 8.37 -17.65
C GLY A 188 4.89 7.51 -17.14
N CYS A 189 3.66 8.00 -17.29
CA CYS A 189 2.46 7.27 -16.89
C CYS A 189 1.29 7.57 -17.82
N LYS A 190 0.30 6.69 -17.82
CA LYS A 190 -1.01 6.89 -18.46
C LYS A 190 -2.10 6.87 -17.40
N ALA A 191 -3.11 7.71 -17.56
CA ALA A 191 -4.28 7.75 -16.68
C ALA A 191 -5.55 7.39 -17.48
N PHE A 192 -6.40 6.56 -16.87
CA PHE A 192 -7.63 6.05 -17.45
C PHE A 192 -8.79 6.28 -16.47
N ALA A 193 -9.87 6.84 -16.99
CA ALA A 193 -11.14 6.97 -16.29
C ALA A 193 -12.27 6.80 -17.30
N PRO A 194 -13.53 6.55 -16.89
CA PRO A 194 -14.65 6.48 -17.82
C PRO A 194 -14.73 7.73 -18.69
N GLY A 195 -14.58 7.53 -20.02
CA GLY A 195 -14.60 8.61 -21.02
C GLY A 195 -13.30 9.42 -21.14
N LEU A 196 -12.22 9.06 -20.45
CA LEU A 196 -10.93 9.78 -20.50
C LEU A 196 -9.74 8.82 -20.56
N THR A 197 -8.80 9.10 -21.47
CA THR A 197 -7.46 8.51 -21.48
C THR A 197 -6.45 9.64 -21.69
N LEU A 198 -5.47 9.75 -20.77
CA LEU A 198 -4.42 10.77 -20.77
C LEU A 198 -3.05 10.13 -20.78
#